data_5c55c900a2af6834c1676fcd7c5527a3
#
_entry.id   5c55c900a2af6834c1676fcd7c5527a3
#
_cell.length_a   1.000
_cell.length_b   1.000
_cell.length_c   1.000
_cell.angle_alpha   90.00
_cell.angle_beta   90.00
_cell.angle_gamma   90.00
#
_symmetry.space_group_name_H-M   'P 1'
#
loop_
_entity.id
_entity.type
_entity.pdbx_description
1 polymer ?
#
loop_
_entity_poly.entity_id
_entity_poly.type
_entity_poly.pdbx_seq_one_letter_code
_entity_poly.pdbx_strand_id
1 'polypeptide(L)'
;MQDELTSEVEDKDVTVRKADLGREIRSLISYAVGCMFGRYSLDVPGLAYAGGAWDASKYKTFIPDEDNVLPICDDEYFEDDIVGRFVKFVEVIYGKETLEENLRFIADALGGKGPSRKIIRNYFINGFYADHLKVYQKRPIYWLFDSGKKNSFKCLIYMHRYQPDTIARIRTDYIHEQQSRYRTAIADLKQRINGASTSEKVKLSKQLTTLQAQADEIRVYEEKIHHLADRMIRIDLDDGVKHNYEIFKDVLAKIK
;
A
#
# COMPACT_ATOMS: atom_id res chain seq x y z
N MET A 1 -26.60 -14.39 -24.43
CA MET A 1 -26.60 -13.72 -23.11
C MET A 1 -27.82 -12.84 -22.85
N GLN A 2 -28.42 -12.19 -23.83
CA GLN A 2 -29.69 -11.47 -23.63
C GLN A 2 -30.89 -12.41 -23.42
N ASP A 3 -30.82 -13.61 -23.97
CA ASP A 3 -31.87 -14.62 -23.86
C ASP A 3 -31.89 -15.40 -22.52
N GLU A 4 -30.83 -15.26 -21.71
CA GLU A 4 -30.70 -15.85 -20.37
C GLU A 4 -31.28 -14.96 -19.27
N LEU A 5 -31.60 -13.70 -19.57
CA LEU A 5 -32.30 -12.77 -18.69
C LEU A 5 -33.80 -12.80 -18.96
N THR A 6 -34.39 -14.01 -19.00
CA THR A 6 -35.82 -14.16 -19.18
C THR A 6 -36.54 -13.77 -17.88
N SER A 7 -37.71 -13.20 -18.05
CA SER A 7 -38.63 -12.72 -17.04
C SER A 7 -39.22 -13.80 -16.10
N GLU A 8 -38.58 -14.97 -16.03
CA GLU A 8 -39.03 -16.09 -15.21
C GLU A 8 -38.58 -16.04 -13.77
N VAL A 9 -37.63 -15.12 -13.43
CA VAL A 9 -37.16 -14.89 -12.06
C VAL A 9 -38.04 -13.77 -11.46
N GLU A 10 -38.85 -14.08 -10.47
CA GLU A 10 -39.65 -13.06 -9.76
C GLU A 10 -38.71 -12.10 -9.01
N ASP A 11 -39.05 -10.80 -8.96
CA ASP A 11 -38.28 -9.76 -8.28
C ASP A 11 -37.91 -10.09 -6.83
N LYS A 12 -38.76 -10.87 -6.15
CA LYS A 12 -38.49 -11.36 -4.77
C LYS A 12 -37.29 -12.31 -4.67
N ASP A 13 -36.97 -13.00 -5.76
CA ASP A 13 -35.87 -13.97 -5.83
C ASP A 13 -34.52 -13.30 -6.30
N VAL A 14 -34.60 -12.04 -6.73
CA VAL A 14 -33.45 -11.25 -7.10
C VAL A 14 -32.95 -10.48 -5.89
N THR A 15 -31.94 -11.01 -5.21
CA THR A 15 -31.30 -10.31 -4.10
C THR A 15 -30.30 -9.27 -4.61
N VAL A 16 -30.78 -8.08 -4.92
CA VAL A 16 -29.91 -6.94 -5.25
C VAL A 16 -29.45 -6.28 -3.95
N ARG A 17 -28.14 -6.32 -3.69
CA ARG A 17 -27.58 -5.57 -2.57
C ARG A 17 -27.68 -4.08 -2.86
N LYS A 18 -28.20 -3.32 -1.87
CA LYS A 18 -28.15 -1.86 -1.92
C LYS A 18 -26.70 -1.39 -2.13
N ALA A 19 -26.52 -0.45 -3.04
CA ALA A 19 -25.21 0.18 -3.25
C ALA A 19 -24.70 0.81 -1.95
N ASP A 20 -23.42 0.60 -1.66
CA ASP A 20 -22.72 1.17 -0.50
C ASP A 20 -21.48 1.87 -1.03
N LEU A 21 -21.52 3.21 -1.02
CA LEU A 21 -20.45 4.03 -1.58
C LEU A 21 -19.09 3.72 -0.95
N GLY A 22 -19.03 3.55 0.37
CA GLY A 22 -17.77 3.25 1.06
C GLY A 22 -17.19 1.90 0.62
N ARG A 23 -18.06 0.88 0.44
CA ARG A 23 -17.63 -0.44 -0.08
C ARG A 23 -17.15 -0.34 -1.51
N GLU A 24 -17.85 0.36 -2.38
CA GLU A 24 -17.49 0.49 -3.79
C GLU A 24 -16.18 1.26 -3.96
N ILE A 25 -15.95 2.32 -3.18
CA ILE A 25 -14.68 3.07 -3.20
C ILE A 25 -13.51 2.20 -2.70
N ARG A 26 -13.70 1.40 -1.66
CA ARG A 26 -12.67 0.44 -1.21
C ARG A 26 -12.36 -0.60 -2.29
N SER A 27 -13.37 -1.05 -3.04
CA SER A 27 -13.18 -1.95 -4.18
C SER A 27 -12.41 -1.28 -5.31
N LEU A 28 -12.69 -0.01 -5.62
CA LEU A 28 -11.91 0.79 -6.58
C LEU A 28 -10.44 0.90 -6.15
N ILE A 29 -10.18 1.21 -4.87
CA ILE A 29 -8.81 1.30 -4.34
C ILE A 29 -8.11 -0.07 -4.44
N SER A 30 -8.79 -1.16 -4.12
CA SER A 30 -8.26 -2.52 -4.25
C SER A 30 -7.91 -2.87 -5.70
N TYR A 31 -8.75 -2.47 -6.67
CA TYR A 31 -8.48 -2.62 -8.09
C TYR A 31 -7.27 -1.77 -8.54
N ALA A 32 -7.20 -0.52 -8.08
CA ALA A 32 -6.06 0.35 -8.35
C ALA A 32 -4.73 -0.26 -7.88
N VAL A 33 -4.70 -0.81 -6.65
CA VAL A 33 -3.52 -1.54 -6.13
C VAL A 33 -3.20 -2.76 -7.00
N GLY A 34 -4.22 -3.45 -7.51
CA GLY A 34 -4.04 -4.52 -8.47
C GLY A 34 -3.39 -4.05 -9.78
N CYS A 35 -3.76 -2.89 -10.28
CA CYS A 35 -3.12 -2.27 -11.46
C CYS A 35 -1.68 -1.82 -11.14
N MET A 36 -1.43 -1.26 -9.95
CA MET A 36 -0.07 -0.88 -9.52
C MET A 36 0.89 -2.07 -9.50
N PHE A 37 0.41 -3.25 -9.16
CA PHE A 37 1.20 -4.49 -9.15
C PHE A 37 1.14 -5.29 -10.46
N GLY A 38 0.34 -4.84 -11.43
CA GLY A 38 0.17 -5.56 -12.69
C GLY A 38 -0.70 -6.82 -12.59
N ARG A 39 -1.40 -7.03 -11.45
CA ARG A 39 -2.44 -8.06 -11.36
C ARG A 39 -3.57 -7.80 -12.35
N TYR A 40 -3.93 -6.56 -12.51
CA TYR A 40 -4.87 -6.06 -13.51
C TYR A 40 -4.19 -5.05 -14.43
N SER A 41 -4.81 -4.81 -15.56
CA SER A 41 -4.38 -3.80 -16.53
C SER A 41 -5.60 -3.00 -16.98
N LEU A 42 -5.39 -1.74 -17.36
CA LEU A 42 -6.40 -0.92 -18.03
C LEU A 42 -6.53 -1.24 -19.52
N ASP A 43 -5.60 -2.02 -20.08
CA ASP A 43 -5.49 -2.29 -21.51
C ASP A 43 -6.00 -3.68 -21.91
N VAL A 44 -6.14 -4.61 -20.94
CA VAL A 44 -6.63 -5.97 -21.20
C VAL A 44 -7.68 -6.36 -20.16
N PRO A 45 -8.75 -7.07 -20.55
CA PRO A 45 -9.80 -7.48 -19.62
C PRO A 45 -9.35 -8.59 -18.69
N GLY A 46 -9.91 -8.61 -17.48
CA GLY A 46 -9.73 -9.68 -16.50
C GLY A 46 -8.37 -9.64 -15.80
N LEU A 47 -7.85 -10.82 -15.50
CA LEU A 47 -6.60 -11.00 -14.76
C LEU A 47 -5.41 -10.92 -15.72
N ALA A 48 -4.56 -9.90 -15.57
CA ALA A 48 -3.40 -9.70 -16.43
C ALA A 48 -2.20 -10.57 -16.03
N TYR A 49 -1.95 -10.70 -14.70
CA TYR A 49 -0.85 -11.51 -14.16
C TYR A 49 -1.19 -12.12 -12.79
N ALA A 50 -0.89 -13.42 -12.64
CA ALA A 50 -1.01 -14.14 -11.38
C ALA A 50 0.05 -15.27 -11.28
N GLY A 51 1.25 -15.02 -11.79
CA GLY A 51 2.35 -16.01 -11.89
C GLY A 51 2.66 -16.39 -13.34
N GLY A 52 3.76 -17.11 -13.53
CA GLY A 52 4.26 -17.47 -14.86
C GLY A 52 5.08 -16.36 -15.52
N ALA A 53 5.09 -16.32 -16.86
CA ALA A 53 5.85 -15.34 -17.61
C ALA A 53 5.23 -13.94 -17.55
N TRP A 54 6.04 -12.94 -17.25
CA TRP A 54 5.63 -11.54 -17.28
C TRP A 54 5.55 -11.04 -18.72
N ASP A 55 4.43 -10.42 -19.07
CA ASP A 55 4.20 -9.84 -20.39
C ASP A 55 3.95 -8.33 -20.27
N ALA A 56 5.00 -7.53 -20.47
CA ALA A 56 4.96 -6.08 -20.38
C ALA A 56 4.04 -5.44 -21.44
N SER A 57 3.73 -6.12 -22.55
CA SER A 57 2.89 -5.59 -23.63
C SER A 57 1.43 -5.37 -23.21
N LYS A 58 1.02 -5.98 -22.09
CA LYS A 58 -0.31 -5.82 -21.50
C LYS A 58 -0.52 -4.49 -20.78
N TYR A 59 0.54 -3.70 -20.55
CA TYR A 59 0.49 -2.50 -19.72
C TYR A 59 0.99 -1.29 -20.50
N LYS A 60 0.08 -0.48 -21.04
CA LYS A 60 0.38 0.72 -21.83
C LYS A 60 -0.15 1.99 -21.17
N THR A 61 -1.41 1.96 -20.75
CA THR A 61 -2.12 3.11 -20.19
C THR A 61 -1.68 3.40 -18.77
N PHE A 62 -1.46 2.37 -17.97
CA PHE A 62 -0.95 2.48 -16.59
C PHE A 62 0.12 1.40 -16.37
N ILE A 63 1.36 1.86 -16.22
CA ILE A 63 2.51 0.95 -16.06
C ILE A 63 2.59 0.50 -14.59
N PRO A 64 2.64 -0.81 -14.33
CA PRO A 64 2.83 -1.34 -12.98
C PRO A 64 4.16 -0.90 -12.37
N ASP A 65 4.24 -1.00 -11.07
CA ASP A 65 5.46 -0.79 -10.33
C ASP A 65 6.56 -1.77 -10.81
N GLU A 66 7.80 -1.28 -10.94
CA GLU A 66 8.87 -2.04 -11.57
C GLU A 66 9.39 -3.15 -10.66
N ASP A 67 9.68 -2.83 -9.42
CA ASP A 67 10.36 -3.73 -8.48
C ASP A 67 9.39 -4.49 -7.55
N ASN A 68 8.07 -4.26 -7.71
CA ASN A 68 7.04 -4.91 -6.90
C ASN A 68 7.00 -4.45 -5.44
N VAL A 69 7.49 -3.26 -5.11
CA VAL A 69 7.49 -2.71 -3.76
C VAL A 69 6.79 -1.35 -3.74
N LEU A 70 5.65 -1.24 -3.06
CA LEU A 70 4.93 0.02 -2.90
C LEU A 70 5.07 0.52 -1.47
N PRO A 71 5.90 1.54 -1.21
CA PRO A 71 6.06 2.10 0.13
C PRO A 71 4.81 2.84 0.59
N ILE A 72 4.54 2.74 1.90
CA ILE A 72 3.42 3.39 2.60
C ILE A 72 4.01 4.22 3.73
N CYS A 73 4.42 5.44 3.42
CA CYS A 73 4.98 6.37 4.40
C CYS A 73 3.93 7.34 4.94
N ASP A 74 4.27 8.06 6.00
CA ASP A 74 3.43 9.11 6.59
C ASP A 74 3.33 10.37 5.72
N ASP A 75 4.21 10.51 4.73
CA ASP A 75 4.16 11.51 3.66
C ASP A 75 4.61 10.92 2.31
N GLU A 76 4.59 11.72 1.26
CA GLU A 76 4.97 11.35 -0.11
C GLU A 76 6.47 11.60 -0.30
N TYR A 77 7.27 10.67 0.16
CA TYR A 77 8.74 10.75 0.11
C TYR A 77 9.35 9.97 -1.06
N PHE A 78 8.89 8.74 -1.28
CA PHE A 78 9.35 7.91 -2.38
C PHE A 78 8.57 8.24 -3.67
N GLU A 79 9.23 8.14 -4.82
CA GLU A 79 8.60 8.40 -6.12
C GLU A 79 7.47 7.43 -6.45
N ASP A 80 7.58 6.20 -5.95
CA ASP A 80 6.62 5.10 -6.07
C ASP A 80 5.68 4.97 -4.85
N ASP A 81 5.62 6.02 -4.00
CA ASP A 81 4.68 6.06 -2.87
C ASP A 81 3.26 5.66 -3.30
N ILE A 82 2.62 4.79 -2.54
CA ILE A 82 1.32 4.22 -2.90
C ILE A 82 0.24 5.28 -3.12
N VAL A 83 0.28 6.40 -2.40
CA VAL A 83 -0.71 7.49 -2.58
C VAL A 83 -0.42 8.27 -3.85
N GLY A 84 0.85 8.56 -4.15
CA GLY A 84 1.27 9.16 -5.41
C GLY A 84 0.84 8.31 -6.61
N ARG A 85 1.08 7.01 -6.54
CA ARG A 85 0.62 6.02 -7.53
C ARG A 85 -0.90 5.97 -7.66
N PHE A 86 -1.63 6.04 -6.54
CA PHE A 86 -3.09 6.08 -6.55
C PHE A 86 -3.64 7.36 -7.17
N VAL A 87 -3.07 8.52 -6.86
CA VAL A 87 -3.41 9.79 -7.47
C VAL A 87 -3.21 9.73 -8.99
N LYS A 88 -2.08 9.17 -9.43
CA LYS A 88 -1.79 8.95 -10.86
C LYS A 88 -2.81 8.02 -11.52
N PHE A 89 -3.21 6.95 -10.85
CA PHE A 89 -4.26 6.05 -11.33
C PHE A 89 -5.59 6.77 -11.53
N VAL A 90 -6.02 7.59 -10.56
CA VAL A 90 -7.25 8.38 -10.65
C VAL A 90 -7.16 9.40 -11.79
N GLU A 91 -6.01 10.07 -11.95
CA GLU A 91 -5.77 11.00 -13.07
C GLU A 91 -5.89 10.32 -14.43
N VAL A 92 -5.32 9.12 -14.57
CA VAL A 92 -5.33 8.36 -15.84
C VAL A 92 -6.76 7.94 -16.22
N ILE A 93 -7.58 7.54 -15.24
CA ILE A 93 -8.93 7.05 -15.52
C ILE A 93 -9.94 8.19 -15.74
N TYR A 94 -9.88 9.23 -14.92
CA TYR A 94 -10.93 10.25 -14.89
C TYR A 94 -10.50 11.61 -15.48
N GLY A 95 -9.24 11.75 -15.87
CA GLY A 95 -8.69 12.98 -16.42
C GLY A 95 -8.16 13.94 -15.35
N LYS A 96 -7.26 14.83 -15.81
CA LYS A 96 -6.59 15.80 -14.93
C LYS A 96 -7.54 16.89 -14.43
N GLU A 97 -8.51 17.28 -15.26
CA GLU A 97 -9.45 18.36 -14.93
C GLU A 97 -10.35 18.03 -13.74
N THR A 98 -10.70 16.76 -13.54
CA THR A 98 -11.58 16.30 -12.46
C THR A 98 -10.83 15.65 -11.30
N LEU A 99 -9.50 15.64 -11.33
CA LEU A 99 -8.68 14.91 -10.36
C LEU A 99 -8.99 15.28 -8.91
N GLU A 100 -8.98 16.56 -8.58
CA GLU A 100 -9.19 17.01 -7.19
C GLU A 100 -10.62 16.75 -6.71
N GLU A 101 -11.61 16.85 -7.60
CA GLU A 101 -13.00 16.50 -7.30
C GLU A 101 -13.14 15.00 -7.00
N ASN A 102 -12.55 14.13 -7.84
CA ASN A 102 -12.56 12.69 -7.63
C ASN A 102 -11.82 12.28 -6.37
N LEU A 103 -10.65 12.86 -6.08
CA LEU A 103 -9.94 12.60 -4.82
C LEU A 103 -10.76 13.03 -3.61
N ARG A 104 -11.51 14.14 -3.71
CA ARG A 104 -12.42 14.58 -2.65
C ARG A 104 -13.56 13.60 -2.46
N PHE A 105 -14.22 13.18 -3.54
CA PHE A 105 -15.28 12.19 -3.50
C PHE A 105 -14.83 10.89 -2.85
N ILE A 106 -13.65 10.38 -3.22
CA ILE A 106 -13.05 9.18 -2.64
C ILE A 106 -12.79 9.36 -1.14
N ALA A 107 -12.22 10.49 -0.74
CA ALA A 107 -11.90 10.80 0.65
C ALA A 107 -13.17 10.89 1.52
N ASP A 108 -14.22 11.53 1.01
CA ASP A 108 -15.51 11.66 1.70
C ASP A 108 -16.19 10.28 1.87
N ALA A 109 -16.10 9.41 0.86
CA ALA A 109 -16.59 8.03 0.94
C ALA A 109 -15.83 7.16 1.94
N LEU A 110 -14.55 7.45 2.18
CA LEU A 110 -13.75 6.81 3.24
C LEU A 110 -14.09 7.33 4.64
N GLY A 111 -14.91 8.38 4.75
CA GLY A 111 -15.41 8.92 6.02
C GLY A 111 -14.43 9.83 6.76
N GLY A 112 -13.41 10.36 6.08
CA GLY A 112 -12.41 11.23 6.68
C GLY A 112 -12.78 12.72 6.67
N LYS A 113 -12.12 13.50 7.53
CA LYS A 113 -12.19 14.98 7.53
C LYS A 113 -10.80 15.55 7.31
N GLY A 114 -10.67 16.48 6.35
CA GLY A 114 -9.42 17.17 6.05
C GLY A 114 -8.99 17.01 4.58
N PRO A 115 -7.70 17.22 4.26
CA PRO A 115 -7.18 17.10 2.90
C PRO A 115 -7.36 15.69 2.34
N SER A 116 -7.83 15.57 1.10
CA SER A 116 -8.18 14.31 0.46
C SER A 116 -7.02 13.32 0.44
N ARG A 117 -5.82 13.74 0.02
CA ARG A 117 -4.62 12.89 0.00
C ARG A 117 -4.23 12.37 1.38
N LYS A 118 -4.43 13.17 2.44
CA LYS A 118 -4.15 12.74 3.81
C LYS A 118 -5.14 11.67 4.30
N ILE A 119 -6.41 11.78 3.93
CA ILE A 119 -7.44 10.79 4.26
C ILE A 119 -7.14 9.47 3.54
N ILE A 120 -6.81 9.53 2.25
CA ILE A 120 -6.44 8.38 1.43
C ILE A 120 -5.18 7.71 2.00
N ARG A 121 -4.16 8.49 2.37
CA ARG A 121 -2.95 7.98 3.03
C ARG A 121 -3.25 7.27 4.34
N ASN A 122 -4.08 7.86 5.18
CA ASN A 122 -4.49 7.23 6.43
C ASN A 122 -5.23 5.91 6.20
N TYR A 123 -6.03 5.81 5.15
CA TYR A 123 -6.67 4.55 4.77
C TYR A 123 -5.63 3.49 4.36
N PHE A 124 -4.63 3.82 3.55
CA PHE A 124 -3.56 2.89 3.20
C PHE A 124 -2.76 2.43 4.42
N ILE A 125 -2.43 3.34 5.35
CA ILE A 125 -1.68 3.01 6.56
C ILE A 125 -2.46 2.10 7.51
N ASN A 126 -3.78 2.34 7.70
CA ASN A 126 -4.54 1.77 8.81
C ASN A 126 -5.73 0.90 8.41
N GLY A 127 -6.27 1.02 7.18
CA GLY A 127 -7.51 0.38 6.75
C GLY A 127 -7.34 -0.64 5.64
N PHE A 128 -6.60 -0.31 4.60
CA PHE A 128 -6.50 -1.09 3.37
C PHE A 128 -6.17 -2.57 3.61
N TYR A 129 -5.16 -2.85 4.43
CA TYR A 129 -4.73 -4.22 4.65
C TYR A 129 -5.78 -5.06 5.40
N ALA A 130 -6.50 -4.45 6.33
CA ALA A 130 -7.60 -5.13 7.02
C ALA A 130 -8.75 -5.48 6.06
N ASP A 131 -9.11 -4.58 5.15
CA ASP A 131 -10.10 -4.83 4.11
C ASP A 131 -9.62 -5.91 3.14
N HIS A 132 -8.33 -5.87 2.74
CA HIS A 132 -7.71 -6.92 1.92
C HIS A 132 -7.80 -8.30 2.59
N LEU A 133 -7.43 -8.41 3.87
CA LEU A 133 -7.54 -9.66 4.63
C LEU A 133 -8.98 -10.20 4.69
N LYS A 134 -9.96 -9.30 4.83
CA LYS A 134 -11.38 -9.66 4.86
C LYS A 134 -11.83 -10.22 3.51
N VAL A 135 -11.50 -9.55 2.40
CA VAL A 135 -11.87 -9.97 1.03
C VAL A 135 -11.22 -11.31 0.69
N TYR A 136 -9.96 -11.49 1.04
CA TYR A 136 -9.18 -12.71 0.74
C TYR A 136 -9.26 -13.77 1.87
N GLN A 137 -10.22 -13.64 2.80
CA GLN A 137 -10.47 -14.64 3.85
C GLN A 137 -9.20 -15.04 4.62
N LYS A 138 -8.42 -14.02 5.01
CA LYS A 138 -7.12 -14.17 5.70
C LYS A 138 -6.06 -14.96 4.90
N ARG A 139 -6.13 -14.89 3.57
CA ARG A 139 -5.12 -15.43 2.64
C ARG A 139 -4.62 -14.29 1.74
N PRO A 140 -3.84 -13.33 2.28
CA PRO A 140 -3.46 -12.13 1.54
C PRO A 140 -2.54 -12.47 0.36
N ILE A 141 -2.89 -11.95 -0.81
CA ILE A 141 -2.02 -12.00 -1.99
C ILE A 141 -1.09 -10.78 -2.07
N TYR A 142 -1.45 -9.68 -1.39
CA TYR A 142 -0.56 -8.57 -1.12
C TYR A 142 -0.03 -8.72 0.29
N TRP A 143 1.29 -8.70 0.45
CA TRP A 143 1.92 -8.83 1.75
C TRP A 143 2.34 -7.46 2.25
N LEU A 144 1.93 -7.14 3.48
CA LEU A 144 2.30 -5.89 4.14
C LEU A 144 3.51 -6.12 5.03
N PHE A 145 4.66 -5.60 4.61
CA PHE A 145 5.81 -5.42 5.48
C PHE A 145 5.50 -4.30 6.47
N ASP A 146 5.73 -4.52 7.76
CA ASP A 146 5.29 -3.61 8.82
C ASP A 146 6.31 -3.57 9.96
N SER A 147 6.95 -2.42 10.13
CA SER A 147 7.96 -2.21 11.19
C SER A 147 7.37 -2.23 12.58
N GLY A 148 6.08 -1.88 12.75
CA GLY A 148 5.42 -1.89 14.04
C GLY A 148 4.50 -0.70 14.32
N LYS A 149 4.31 -0.42 15.62
CA LYS A 149 3.29 0.52 16.11
C LYS A 149 3.57 1.99 15.81
N LYS A 150 4.81 2.35 15.51
CA LYS A 150 5.19 3.73 15.19
C LYS A 150 5.02 4.04 13.71
N ASN A 151 4.67 3.03 12.90
CA ASN A 151 4.55 3.13 11.44
C ASN A 151 5.81 3.71 10.80
N SER A 152 6.98 3.28 11.28
CA SER A 152 8.25 3.82 10.82
C SER A 152 8.55 3.43 9.39
N PHE A 153 8.10 2.23 8.99
CA PHE A 153 8.18 1.73 7.63
C PHE A 153 7.06 0.74 7.37
N LYS A 154 6.43 0.90 6.22
CA LYS A 154 5.50 -0.07 5.64
C LYS A 154 5.70 -0.12 4.13
N CYS A 155 5.55 -1.30 3.55
CA CYS A 155 5.37 -1.44 2.11
C CYS A 155 4.49 -2.64 1.79
N LEU A 156 3.82 -2.59 0.64
CA LEU A 156 3.13 -3.73 0.07
C LEU A 156 3.99 -4.35 -1.02
N ILE A 157 3.89 -5.68 -1.15
CA ILE A 157 4.34 -6.43 -2.32
C ILE A 157 3.21 -7.33 -2.82
N TYR A 158 3.25 -7.70 -4.10
CA TYR A 158 2.39 -8.73 -4.67
C TYR A 158 3.13 -10.08 -4.69
N MET A 159 2.65 -11.07 -3.91
CA MET A 159 3.36 -12.33 -3.72
C MET A 159 3.68 -13.09 -5.03
N HIS A 160 2.81 -12.95 -6.04
CA HIS A 160 3.02 -13.61 -7.33
C HIS A 160 4.15 -12.99 -8.17
N ARG A 161 4.63 -11.80 -7.78
CA ARG A 161 5.82 -11.15 -8.35
C ARG A 161 7.03 -11.21 -7.42
N TYR A 162 6.93 -11.90 -6.29
CA TYR A 162 8.04 -12.05 -5.36
C TYR A 162 9.24 -12.70 -6.07
N GLN A 163 10.43 -12.17 -5.83
CA GLN A 163 11.71 -12.70 -6.28
C GLN A 163 12.63 -12.92 -5.07
N PRO A 164 13.63 -13.80 -5.13
CA PRO A 164 14.53 -14.06 -4.01
C PRO A 164 15.24 -12.80 -3.49
N ASP A 165 15.48 -11.80 -4.35
CA ASP A 165 16.11 -10.52 -4.01
C ASP A 165 15.12 -9.45 -3.49
N THR A 166 13.80 -9.71 -3.50
CA THR A 166 12.78 -8.73 -3.07
C THR A 166 13.05 -8.20 -1.66
N ILE A 167 13.42 -9.10 -0.70
CA ILE A 167 13.72 -8.67 0.67
C ILE A 167 14.99 -7.80 0.72
N ALA A 168 15.99 -8.12 -0.09
CA ALA A 168 17.22 -7.33 -0.18
C ALA A 168 16.93 -5.94 -0.74
N ARG A 169 16.08 -5.82 -1.78
CA ARG A 169 15.65 -4.52 -2.32
C ARG A 169 14.86 -3.71 -1.29
N ILE A 170 13.90 -4.31 -0.58
CA ILE A 170 13.18 -3.62 0.51
C ILE A 170 14.17 -3.04 1.52
N ARG A 171 15.23 -3.78 1.86
CA ARG A 171 16.26 -3.33 2.79
C ARG A 171 17.08 -2.18 2.24
N THR A 172 17.66 -2.35 1.04
CA THR A 172 18.65 -1.41 0.48
C THR A 172 18.00 -0.15 -0.06
N ASP A 173 16.92 -0.28 -0.81
CA ASP A 173 16.36 0.82 -1.60
C ASP A 173 15.33 1.62 -0.81
N TYR A 174 14.69 0.99 0.21
CA TYR A 174 13.62 1.62 0.98
C TYR A 174 13.97 1.82 2.46
N ILE A 175 14.37 0.77 3.20
CA ILE A 175 14.61 0.90 4.64
C ILE A 175 15.83 1.78 4.92
N HIS A 176 16.94 1.58 4.21
CA HIS A 176 18.15 2.40 4.39
C HIS A 176 17.90 3.87 4.01
N GLU A 177 17.13 4.11 2.95
CA GLU A 177 16.74 5.46 2.55
C GLU A 177 15.84 6.12 3.62
N GLN A 178 14.85 5.40 4.13
CA GLN A 178 13.99 5.89 5.20
C GLN A 178 14.78 6.16 6.50
N GLN A 179 15.77 5.33 6.84
CA GLN A 179 16.67 5.59 7.96
C GLN A 179 17.49 6.87 7.75
N SER A 180 17.98 7.08 6.53
CA SER A 180 18.71 8.30 6.18
C SER A 180 17.84 9.55 6.34
N ARG A 181 16.61 9.47 5.84
CA ARG A 181 15.60 10.52 6.01
C ARG A 181 15.33 10.85 7.48
N TYR A 182 15.14 9.84 8.35
CA TYR A 182 14.96 10.08 9.78
C TYR A 182 16.17 10.77 10.41
N ARG A 183 17.41 10.35 10.07
CA ARG A 183 18.61 11.00 10.57
C ARG A 183 18.67 12.49 10.20
N THR A 184 18.38 12.81 8.95
CA THR A 184 18.36 14.19 8.45
C THR A 184 17.26 15.03 9.12
N ALA A 185 16.03 14.49 9.21
CA ALA A 185 14.93 15.20 9.83
C ALA A 185 15.13 15.43 11.35
N ILE A 186 15.73 14.48 12.05
CA ILE A 186 16.10 14.61 13.48
C ILE A 186 17.17 15.70 13.66
N ALA A 187 18.18 15.75 12.78
CA ALA A 187 19.23 16.77 12.83
C ALA A 187 18.65 18.17 12.59
N ASP A 188 17.80 18.33 11.56
CA ASP A 188 17.10 19.60 11.27
C ASP A 188 16.25 20.07 12.44
N LEU A 189 15.42 19.17 13.01
CA LEU A 189 14.59 19.54 14.17
C LEU A 189 15.41 19.96 15.39
N LYS A 190 16.51 19.30 15.68
CA LYS A 190 17.41 19.71 16.79
C LYS A 190 17.96 21.11 16.55
N GLN A 191 18.39 21.44 15.34
CA GLN A 191 18.87 22.76 14.99
C GLN A 191 17.75 23.82 15.13
N ARG A 192 16.56 23.57 14.63
CA ARG A 192 15.41 24.48 14.70
C ARG A 192 14.95 24.73 16.14
N ILE A 193 14.99 23.72 17.01
CA ILE A 193 14.64 23.85 18.44
C ILE A 193 15.54 24.87 19.12
N ASN A 194 16.82 24.94 18.78
CA ASN A 194 17.78 25.87 19.41
C ASN A 194 17.40 27.34 19.18
N GLY A 195 16.85 27.66 17.99
CA GLY A 195 16.46 29.03 17.62
C GLY A 195 14.98 29.38 17.84
N ALA A 196 14.16 28.43 18.30
CA ALA A 196 12.72 28.58 18.35
C ALA A 196 12.24 29.32 19.63
N SER A 197 11.08 29.98 19.54
CA SER A 197 10.34 30.52 20.69
C SER A 197 9.87 29.40 21.65
N THR A 198 9.52 29.73 22.88
CA THR A 198 9.08 28.74 23.91
C THR A 198 7.90 27.90 23.41
N SER A 199 6.91 28.52 22.76
CA SER A 199 5.73 27.83 22.23
C SER A 199 6.10 26.85 21.11
N GLU A 200 6.96 27.27 20.19
CA GLU A 200 7.43 26.45 19.07
C GLU A 200 8.33 25.29 19.55
N LYS A 201 9.18 25.54 20.57
CA LYS A 201 10.01 24.50 21.19
C LYS A 201 9.20 23.29 21.65
N VAL A 202 8.07 23.53 22.30
CA VAL A 202 7.19 22.42 22.77
C VAL A 202 6.69 21.59 21.59
N LYS A 203 6.24 22.24 20.50
CA LYS A 203 5.75 21.55 19.30
C LYS A 203 6.86 20.77 18.61
N LEU A 204 8.00 21.41 18.38
CA LEU A 204 9.15 20.79 17.70
C LEU A 204 9.75 19.65 18.54
N SER A 205 9.81 19.78 19.86
CA SER A 205 10.28 18.71 20.77
C SER A 205 9.36 17.49 20.73
N LYS A 206 8.05 17.67 20.62
CA LYS A 206 7.11 16.57 20.45
C LYS A 206 7.32 15.85 19.11
N GLN A 207 7.55 16.60 18.03
CA GLN A 207 7.88 16.04 16.73
C GLN A 207 9.20 15.26 16.79
N LEU A 208 10.23 15.83 17.41
CA LEU A 208 11.52 15.17 17.59
C LEU A 208 11.38 13.82 18.33
N THR A 209 10.63 13.79 19.43
CA THR A 209 10.38 12.56 20.19
C THR A 209 9.69 11.49 19.31
N THR A 210 8.74 11.90 18.46
CA THR A 210 8.06 10.99 17.53
C THR A 210 9.04 10.42 16.52
N LEU A 211 9.84 11.28 15.86
CA LEU A 211 10.83 10.84 14.85
C LEU A 211 11.93 9.96 15.46
N GLN A 212 12.37 10.25 16.69
CA GLN A 212 13.33 9.39 17.39
C GLN A 212 12.76 7.99 17.64
N ALA A 213 11.51 7.91 18.11
CA ALA A 213 10.84 6.63 18.31
C ALA A 213 10.64 5.84 17.00
N GLN A 214 10.40 6.53 15.88
CA GLN A 214 10.33 5.93 14.55
C GLN A 214 11.72 5.44 14.09
N ALA A 215 12.76 6.24 14.30
CA ALA A 215 14.14 5.86 13.96
C ALA A 215 14.61 4.63 14.75
N ASP A 216 14.22 4.50 16.02
CA ASP A 216 14.53 3.33 16.82
C ASP A 216 13.77 2.09 16.35
N GLU A 217 12.48 2.23 16.02
CA GLU A 217 11.67 1.12 15.50
C GLU A 217 12.21 0.60 14.17
N ILE A 218 12.52 1.48 13.21
CA ILE A 218 13.04 1.05 11.90
C ILE A 218 14.43 0.40 12.02
N ARG A 219 15.27 0.83 12.98
CA ARG A 219 16.57 0.21 13.23
C ARG A 219 16.41 -1.25 13.68
N VAL A 220 15.50 -1.51 14.62
CA VAL A 220 15.23 -2.88 15.07
C VAL A 220 14.57 -3.73 13.97
N TYR A 221 13.75 -3.10 13.14
CA TYR A 221 13.12 -3.77 12.01
C TYR A 221 14.12 -4.13 10.92
N GLU A 222 15.07 -3.25 10.65
CA GLU A 222 16.15 -3.48 9.68
C GLU A 222 16.98 -4.72 10.05
N GLU A 223 17.30 -4.93 11.32
CA GLU A 223 18.01 -6.11 11.78
C GLU A 223 17.28 -7.42 11.41
N LYS A 224 15.95 -7.46 11.52
CA LYS A 224 15.13 -8.62 11.11
C LYS A 224 15.13 -8.82 9.60
N ILE A 225 14.97 -7.73 8.84
CA ILE A 225 14.98 -7.76 7.37
C ILE A 225 16.35 -8.21 6.86
N HIS A 226 17.44 -7.75 7.47
CA HIS A 226 18.80 -8.14 7.11
C HIS A 226 18.98 -9.66 7.13
N HIS A 227 18.60 -10.32 8.21
CA HIS A 227 18.70 -11.77 8.31
C HIS A 227 17.91 -12.54 7.25
N LEU A 228 16.80 -11.98 6.77
CA LEU A 228 16.01 -12.59 5.71
C LEU A 228 16.58 -12.26 4.32
N ALA A 229 17.08 -11.05 4.11
CA ALA A 229 17.66 -10.60 2.85
C ALA A 229 18.85 -11.47 2.42
N ASP A 230 19.76 -11.76 3.35
CA ASP A 230 20.97 -12.56 3.07
C ASP A 230 20.65 -14.00 2.66
N ARG A 231 19.47 -14.50 3.03
CA ARG A 231 19.07 -15.88 2.73
C ARG A 231 18.56 -16.07 1.30
N MET A 232 18.26 -15.00 0.56
CA MET A 232 17.72 -15.05 -0.80
C MET A 232 16.62 -16.12 -0.96
N ILE A 233 15.64 -16.09 -0.06
CA ILE A 233 14.61 -17.12 0.09
C ILE A 233 13.78 -17.20 -1.19
N ARG A 234 13.61 -18.43 -1.69
CA ARG A 234 12.66 -18.72 -2.76
C ARG A 234 11.34 -19.19 -2.17
N ILE A 235 10.24 -18.79 -2.77
CA ILE A 235 8.91 -19.29 -2.44
C ILE A 235 8.39 -20.14 -3.60
N ASP A 236 7.53 -21.10 -3.26
CA ASP A 236 6.74 -21.85 -4.23
C ASP A 236 5.28 -21.43 -4.09
N LEU A 237 4.69 -20.92 -5.16
CA LEU A 237 3.29 -20.48 -5.15
C LEU A 237 2.33 -21.65 -4.93
N ASP A 238 2.71 -22.87 -5.29
CA ASP A 238 1.91 -24.09 -5.11
C ASP A 238 1.79 -24.49 -3.64
N ASP A 239 2.74 -24.09 -2.77
CA ASP A 239 2.66 -24.27 -1.33
C ASP A 239 1.52 -23.47 -0.68
N GLY A 240 0.98 -22.51 -1.42
CA GLY A 240 -0.15 -21.69 -1.03
C GLY A 240 0.21 -20.49 -0.14
N VAL A 241 -0.74 -19.57 -0.06
CA VAL A 241 -0.54 -18.25 0.57
C VAL A 241 -0.12 -18.34 2.02
N LYS A 242 -0.75 -19.22 2.81
CA LYS A 242 -0.46 -19.29 4.26
C LYS A 242 0.94 -19.82 4.55
N HIS A 243 1.39 -20.84 3.83
CA HIS A 243 2.71 -21.41 4.01
C HIS A 243 3.79 -20.37 3.69
N ASN A 244 3.68 -19.74 2.53
CA ASN A 244 4.63 -18.72 2.10
C ASN A 244 4.63 -17.48 3.03
N TYR A 245 3.46 -17.07 3.55
CA TYR A 245 3.37 -15.97 4.50
C TYR A 245 4.10 -16.25 5.82
N GLU A 246 4.01 -17.48 6.32
CA GLU A 246 4.60 -17.89 7.59
C GLU A 246 6.13 -17.79 7.58
N ILE A 247 6.76 -17.95 6.40
CA ILE A 247 8.22 -17.80 6.21
C ILE A 247 8.70 -16.41 6.64
N PHE A 248 7.87 -15.38 6.40
CA PHE A 248 8.20 -13.97 6.63
C PHE A 248 7.42 -13.32 7.78
N LYS A 249 6.76 -14.09 8.62
CA LYS A 249 5.85 -13.61 9.67
C LYS A 249 6.44 -12.58 10.63
N ASP A 250 7.76 -12.63 10.86
CA ASP A 250 8.45 -11.74 11.81
C ASP A 250 8.64 -10.31 11.28
N VAL A 251 8.45 -10.13 9.97
CA VAL A 251 8.57 -8.85 9.27
C VAL A 251 7.27 -8.42 8.58
N LEU A 252 6.29 -9.30 8.52
CA LEU A 252 4.97 -9.02 7.96
C LEU A 252 3.95 -8.62 9.03
N ALA A 253 2.92 -7.89 8.60
CA ALA A 253 1.78 -7.54 9.43
C ALA A 253 1.05 -8.80 9.91
N LYS A 254 0.63 -8.84 11.18
CA LYS A 254 -0.07 -10.00 11.74
C LYS A 254 -1.44 -10.19 11.10
N ILE A 255 -1.73 -11.40 10.64
CA ILE A 255 -3.07 -11.82 10.21
C ILE A 255 -3.91 -12.07 11.46
N LYS A 256 -4.89 -11.20 11.72
CA LYS A 256 -5.82 -11.30 12.85
C LYS A 256 -7.16 -11.93 12.46
#